data_7d6f5f2ffe2e59edf06149de8a31d106
#
_entry.id   7d6f5f2ffe2e59edf06149de8a31d106
#
_cell.length_a   1.000
_cell.length_b   1.000
_cell.length_c   1.000
_cell.angle_alpha   90.00
_cell.angle_beta   90.00
_cell.angle_gamma   90.00
#
_symmetry.space_group_name_H-M   'P 1'
#
loop_
_entity.id
_entity.type
_entity.pdbx_description
1 polymer ?
#
loop_
_entity_poly.entity_id
_entity_poly.type
_entity_poly.pdbx_seq_one_letter_code
_entity_poly.pdbx_strand_id
1 'polypeptide(L)'
;MACVALIVSIIIYYAFRSTFRHVEGGKKNDAAAAQVNDTLTPAETKQRIVALCLVFAVVIFFWMAFHQNGLTLTYFADEFTNTTAFGFDTMLFDVWNLVMLIVAVYATFSIFQSTSAKGKLTSGVLATGILAFLVYRAFGAEGTELAVSAPIFQQFNPFYVVALTPVSMAIFGSLAKSGKEPSAPRKIAYGMLVAAIGFAIMAVGSQGLNTPNDQARAIAVNKAETIAKDMNNASDDAALKAAEKAKSDFEGKLTKENKEVFETVYNASMVTMSADSDQAQVAVANAELEAIKADTKEETRTSPYWLIFTYLILTFAELLLSPMGISFVSKVAPPKLKGLMMGGWFVATAIGNMLVAVGGFLWAGIPLWSVWAVFISLCLLSALFMFIMMKRLESVTK
;
A
#
# COMPACT_ATOMS: atom_id res chain seq x y z
N MET A 1 17.05 6.40 -9.01
CA MET A 1 17.06 6.04 -7.56
C MET A 1 17.15 4.53 -7.34
N ALA A 2 16.27 3.68 -7.91
CA ALA A 2 16.31 2.23 -7.70
C ALA A 2 17.65 1.57 -8.02
N CYS A 3 18.29 1.91 -9.16
CA CYS A 3 19.60 1.38 -9.53
C CYS A 3 20.70 1.73 -8.50
N VAL A 4 20.67 2.95 -7.96
CA VAL A 4 21.63 3.38 -6.93
C VAL A 4 21.44 2.57 -5.65
N ALA A 5 20.20 2.37 -5.21
CA ALA A 5 19.88 1.55 -4.03
C ALA A 5 20.34 0.09 -4.20
N LEU A 6 20.16 -0.49 -5.39
CA LEU A 6 20.64 -1.85 -5.69
C LEU A 6 22.17 -1.93 -5.66
N ILE A 7 22.87 -0.97 -6.24
CA ILE A 7 24.34 -0.92 -6.21
C ILE A 7 24.84 -0.81 -4.76
N VAL A 8 24.26 0.10 -3.96
CA VAL A 8 24.60 0.25 -2.53
C VAL A 8 24.34 -1.04 -1.77
N SER A 9 23.21 -1.72 -2.01
CA SER A 9 22.87 -3.01 -1.40
C SER A 9 23.90 -4.08 -1.75
N ILE A 10 24.34 -4.16 -3.01
CA ILE A 10 25.37 -5.09 -3.46
C ILE A 10 26.71 -4.80 -2.77
N ILE A 11 27.11 -3.53 -2.68
CA ILE A 11 28.35 -3.11 -2.00
C ILE A 11 28.31 -3.51 -0.52
N ILE A 12 27.22 -3.22 0.18
CA ILE A 12 27.03 -3.60 1.59
C ILE A 12 27.08 -5.12 1.74
N TYR A 13 26.38 -5.86 0.90
CA TYR A 13 26.37 -7.32 0.91
C TYR A 13 27.80 -7.88 0.80
N TYR A 14 28.59 -7.43 -0.17
CA TYR A 14 29.97 -7.91 -0.35
C TYR A 14 30.91 -7.45 0.76
N ALA A 15 30.77 -6.22 1.26
CA ALA A 15 31.58 -5.70 2.37
C ALA A 15 31.40 -6.50 3.66
N PHE A 16 30.17 -6.96 3.94
CA PHE A 16 29.84 -7.71 5.15
C PHE A 16 29.70 -9.23 4.91
N ARG A 17 30.07 -9.72 3.75
CA ARG A 17 29.95 -11.14 3.38
C ARG A 17 30.65 -12.08 4.37
N SER A 18 31.76 -11.68 4.96
CA SER A 18 32.47 -12.48 5.95
C SER A 18 31.61 -12.83 7.16
N THR A 19 30.68 -11.97 7.54
CA THR A 19 29.81 -12.14 8.72
C THR A 19 28.80 -13.30 8.56
N PHE A 20 28.36 -13.59 7.35
CA PHE A 20 27.35 -14.63 7.07
C PHE A 20 27.83 -15.74 6.11
N ARG A 21 29.11 -15.69 5.70
CA ARG A 21 29.71 -16.71 4.82
C ARG A 21 29.57 -18.14 5.37
N HIS A 22 29.48 -18.27 6.69
CA HIS A 22 29.32 -19.58 7.36
C HIS A 22 27.93 -20.21 7.14
N VAL A 23 26.91 -19.42 6.73
CA VAL A 23 25.56 -19.88 6.38
C VAL A 23 25.32 -19.93 4.87
N GLU A 24 26.26 -19.41 4.04
CA GLU A 24 26.19 -19.61 2.59
C GLU A 24 26.41 -21.10 2.27
N GLY A 25 25.47 -21.70 1.53
CA GLY A 25 25.55 -23.09 1.08
C GLY A 25 26.79 -23.32 0.19
N GLY A 26 27.77 -24.06 0.69
CA GLY A 26 28.89 -24.57 -0.11
C GLY A 26 28.70 -26.06 -0.37
N LYS A 27 29.36 -26.62 -1.37
CA LYS A 27 29.32 -28.07 -1.72
C LYS A 27 29.47 -29.01 -0.52
N LYS A 28 30.14 -28.57 0.56
CA LYS A 28 30.25 -29.33 1.83
C LYS A 28 28.96 -29.29 2.66
N ASN A 29 28.17 -28.22 2.60
CA ASN A 29 26.89 -28.14 3.30
C ASN A 29 25.79 -28.89 2.55
N ASP A 30 25.87 -28.99 1.22
CA ASP A 30 24.91 -29.79 0.45
C ASP A 30 25.10 -31.29 0.73
N ALA A 31 26.36 -31.76 0.95
CA ALA A 31 26.63 -33.11 1.39
C ALA A 31 26.19 -33.37 2.85
N ALA A 32 26.31 -32.37 3.75
CA ALA A 32 25.81 -32.44 5.11
C ALA A 32 24.26 -32.33 5.16
N ALA A 33 23.67 -31.53 4.27
CA ALA A 33 22.21 -31.46 4.11
C ALA A 33 21.63 -32.76 3.52
N ALA A 34 22.38 -33.46 2.65
CA ALA A 34 22.02 -34.80 2.14
C ALA A 34 22.12 -35.88 3.21
N GLN A 35 22.90 -35.68 4.28
CA GLN A 35 23.03 -36.58 5.43
C GLN A 35 22.15 -36.17 6.62
N VAL A 36 21.24 -35.20 6.49
CA VAL A 36 20.21 -34.94 7.52
C VAL A 36 19.34 -36.18 7.60
N ASN A 37 19.60 -36.99 8.63
CA ASN A 37 18.76 -38.12 8.95
C ASN A 37 17.34 -37.65 9.10
N ASP A 38 16.50 -37.97 8.11
CA ASP A 38 15.10 -37.68 8.11
C ASP A 38 14.46 -38.66 9.12
N THR A 39 14.43 -38.25 10.38
CA THR A 39 13.82 -39.03 11.47
C THR A 39 12.31 -39.01 11.41
N LEU A 40 11.74 -38.26 10.44
CA LEU A 40 10.29 -38.14 10.28
C LEU A 40 9.70 -39.37 9.62
N THR A 41 8.64 -39.90 10.20
CA THR A 41 7.85 -40.94 9.57
C THR A 41 7.15 -40.42 8.31
N PRO A 42 6.78 -41.26 7.34
CA PRO A 42 6.00 -40.86 6.16
C PRO A 42 4.66 -40.15 6.53
N ALA A 43 4.06 -40.56 7.65
CA ALA A 43 2.83 -39.97 8.16
C ALA A 43 3.06 -38.52 8.66
N GLU A 44 4.12 -38.28 9.43
CA GLU A 44 4.50 -36.96 9.91
C GLU A 44 4.89 -36.03 8.75
N THR A 45 5.65 -36.54 7.79
CA THR A 45 6.03 -35.81 6.57
C THR A 45 4.77 -35.34 5.82
N LYS A 46 3.80 -36.23 5.60
CA LYS A 46 2.52 -35.91 4.97
C LYS A 46 1.74 -34.85 5.77
N GLN A 47 1.69 -35.00 7.10
CA GLN A 47 0.98 -34.05 7.95
C GLN A 47 1.57 -32.64 7.88
N ARG A 48 2.90 -32.50 7.86
CA ARG A 48 3.62 -31.23 7.73
C ARG A 48 3.38 -30.59 6.36
N ILE A 49 3.46 -31.36 5.27
CA ILE A 49 3.17 -30.86 3.93
C ILE A 49 1.75 -30.35 3.81
N VAL A 50 0.76 -31.12 4.31
CA VAL A 50 -0.65 -30.71 4.28
C VAL A 50 -0.86 -29.41 5.09
N ALA A 51 -0.24 -29.29 6.28
CA ALA A 51 -0.32 -28.07 7.08
C ALA A 51 0.23 -26.85 6.33
N LEU A 52 1.37 -27.01 5.65
CA LEU A 52 1.96 -25.93 4.83
C LEU A 52 1.06 -25.55 3.64
N CYS A 53 0.54 -26.54 2.91
CA CYS A 53 -0.38 -26.27 1.80
C CYS A 53 -1.65 -25.52 2.25
N LEU A 54 -2.18 -25.86 3.42
CA LEU A 54 -3.34 -25.14 3.99
C LEU A 54 -2.99 -23.68 4.31
N VAL A 55 -1.81 -23.43 4.87
CA VAL A 55 -1.33 -22.06 5.12
C VAL A 55 -1.12 -21.31 3.81
N PHE A 56 -0.52 -21.95 2.80
CA PHE A 56 -0.30 -21.34 1.47
C PHE A 56 -1.62 -20.92 0.82
N ALA A 57 -2.65 -21.77 0.90
CA ALA A 57 -3.97 -21.44 0.34
C ALA A 57 -4.56 -20.17 0.97
N VAL A 58 -4.38 -19.98 2.28
CA VAL A 58 -4.88 -18.79 2.99
C VAL A 58 -4.03 -17.56 2.67
N VAL A 59 -2.73 -17.72 2.57
CA VAL A 59 -1.77 -16.64 2.29
C VAL A 59 -1.98 -16.04 0.89
N ILE A 60 -2.48 -16.81 -0.06
CA ILE A 60 -2.89 -16.30 -1.38
C ILE A 60 -3.89 -15.14 -1.23
N PHE A 61 -4.94 -15.35 -0.43
CA PHE A 61 -5.97 -14.31 -0.21
C PHE A 61 -5.46 -13.11 0.57
N PHE A 62 -4.51 -13.32 1.51
CA PHE A 62 -3.86 -12.20 2.18
C PHE A 62 -3.10 -11.32 1.18
N TRP A 63 -2.24 -11.91 0.36
CA TRP A 63 -1.45 -11.14 -0.61
C TRP A 63 -2.31 -10.48 -1.68
N MET A 64 -3.39 -11.14 -2.11
CA MET A 64 -4.39 -10.54 -2.99
C MET A 64 -5.01 -9.28 -2.37
N ALA A 65 -5.42 -9.35 -1.09
CA ALA A 65 -6.00 -8.21 -0.39
C ALA A 65 -4.93 -7.15 -0.07
N PHE A 66 -3.77 -7.54 0.46
CA PHE A 66 -2.71 -6.62 0.84
C PHE A 66 -2.18 -5.79 -0.34
N HIS A 67 -1.94 -6.41 -1.49
CA HIS A 67 -1.44 -5.71 -2.67
C HIS A 67 -2.49 -4.83 -3.38
N GLN A 68 -3.71 -4.73 -2.85
CA GLN A 68 -4.64 -3.67 -3.23
C GLN A 68 -4.09 -2.26 -2.93
N ASN A 69 -3.06 -2.17 -2.08
CA ASN A 69 -2.32 -0.93 -1.85
C ASN A 69 -1.73 -0.33 -3.15
N GLY A 70 -1.34 -1.16 -4.12
CA GLY A 70 -0.83 -0.74 -5.43
C GLY A 70 -1.91 -0.60 -6.51
N LEU A 71 -3.16 -0.98 -6.26
CA LEU A 71 -4.24 -0.94 -7.26
C LEU A 71 -5.46 -0.14 -6.75
N THR A 72 -6.38 -0.77 -6.01
CA THR A 72 -7.64 -0.11 -5.61
C THR A 72 -7.44 1.04 -4.64
N LEU A 73 -6.45 0.98 -3.73
CA LEU A 73 -6.11 2.12 -2.87
C LEU A 73 -5.49 3.26 -3.67
N THR A 74 -4.76 2.95 -4.75
CA THR A 74 -4.24 3.99 -5.66
C THR A 74 -5.36 4.62 -6.50
N TYR A 75 -6.33 3.83 -6.97
CA TYR A 75 -7.52 4.36 -7.62
C TYR A 75 -8.32 5.26 -6.67
N PHE A 76 -8.51 4.83 -5.42
CA PHE A 76 -9.16 5.66 -4.42
C PHE A 76 -8.41 6.97 -4.15
N ALA A 77 -7.07 6.91 -4.13
CA ALA A 77 -6.24 8.10 -3.97
C ALA A 77 -6.41 9.08 -5.13
N ASP A 78 -6.53 8.59 -6.36
CA ASP A 78 -6.65 9.42 -7.56
C ASP A 78 -8.06 10.03 -7.70
N GLU A 79 -9.07 9.21 -7.51
CA GLU A 79 -10.45 9.56 -7.82
C GLU A 79 -11.19 10.22 -6.65
N PHE A 80 -10.93 9.79 -5.40
CA PHE A 80 -11.74 10.16 -4.23
C PHE A 80 -11.00 10.92 -3.14
N THR A 81 -9.68 11.09 -3.24
CA THR A 81 -8.91 11.78 -2.21
C THR A 81 -8.61 13.22 -2.62
N ASN A 82 -8.58 14.14 -1.66
CA ASN A 82 -8.17 15.50 -1.91
C ASN A 82 -6.78 15.55 -2.56
N THR A 83 -6.67 16.29 -3.66
CA THR A 83 -5.43 16.41 -4.46
C THR A 83 -4.48 17.48 -3.94
N THR A 84 -4.86 18.20 -2.87
CA THR A 84 -4.06 19.25 -2.26
C THR A 84 -3.95 19.02 -0.76
N ALA A 85 -2.74 19.23 -0.24
CA ALA A 85 -2.46 19.27 1.18
C ALA A 85 -2.08 20.69 1.59
N PHE A 86 -2.50 21.12 2.77
CA PHE A 86 -2.28 22.47 3.29
C PHE A 86 -1.54 22.41 4.62
N GLY A 87 -0.66 23.39 4.83
CA GLY A 87 0.01 23.60 6.10
C GLY A 87 0.73 22.35 6.61
N PHE A 88 0.42 21.93 7.83
CA PHE A 88 1.03 20.74 8.46
C PHE A 88 0.88 19.46 7.63
N ASP A 89 -0.23 19.28 6.91
CA ASP A 89 -0.46 18.09 6.11
C ASP A 89 0.57 17.92 5.00
N THR A 90 1.18 19.02 4.51
CA THR A 90 2.24 18.95 3.49
C THR A 90 3.47 18.19 3.99
N MET A 91 3.73 18.20 5.29
CA MET A 91 4.88 17.50 5.89
C MET A 91 4.75 15.97 5.81
N LEU A 92 3.52 15.43 5.78
CA LEU A 92 3.27 14.00 5.68
C LEU A 92 3.65 13.45 4.30
N PHE A 93 3.65 14.29 3.28
CA PHE A 93 3.97 13.91 1.91
C PHE A 93 5.43 14.21 1.52
N ASP A 94 6.22 14.81 2.42
CA ASP A 94 7.65 15.02 2.22
C ASP A 94 8.44 13.79 2.72
N VAL A 95 9.07 13.08 1.78
CA VAL A 95 9.87 11.87 2.06
C VAL A 95 10.97 12.12 3.09
N TRP A 96 11.60 13.31 3.10
CA TRP A 96 12.66 13.61 4.06
C TRP A 96 12.15 13.71 5.49
N ASN A 97 10.95 14.23 5.70
CA ASN A 97 10.31 14.24 7.01
C ASN A 97 10.04 12.82 7.51
N LEU A 98 9.56 11.93 6.62
CA LEU A 98 9.31 10.52 6.95
C LEU A 98 10.63 9.80 7.30
N VAL A 99 11.70 10.05 6.53
CA VAL A 99 13.03 9.49 6.82
C VAL A 99 13.56 9.99 8.17
N MET A 100 13.45 11.28 8.45
CA MET A 100 13.84 11.84 9.76
C MET A 100 13.04 11.21 10.90
N LEU A 101 11.73 10.99 10.71
CA LEU A 101 10.88 10.34 11.70
C LEU A 101 11.32 8.89 11.95
N ILE A 102 11.70 8.14 10.90
CA ILE A 102 12.28 6.80 11.05
C ILE A 102 13.55 6.86 11.92
N VAL A 103 14.48 7.77 11.61
CA VAL A 103 15.72 7.91 12.37
C VAL A 103 15.41 8.25 13.84
N ALA A 104 14.45 9.13 14.10
CA ALA A 104 14.02 9.47 15.47
C ALA A 104 13.46 8.26 16.22
N VAL A 105 12.64 7.42 15.56
CA VAL A 105 12.12 6.17 16.14
C VAL A 105 13.27 5.24 16.51
N TYR A 106 14.20 4.97 15.60
CA TYR A 106 15.33 4.08 15.87
C TYR A 106 16.27 4.65 16.95
N ALA A 107 16.51 5.95 16.95
CA ALA A 107 17.29 6.62 18.01
C ALA A 107 16.60 6.47 19.37
N THR A 108 15.27 6.63 19.42
CA THR A 108 14.48 6.42 20.64
C THR A 108 14.61 4.98 21.16
N PHE A 109 14.45 3.97 20.30
CA PHE A 109 14.65 2.58 20.69
C PHE A 109 16.09 2.28 21.13
N SER A 110 17.09 2.93 20.51
CA SER A 110 18.49 2.80 20.88
C SER A 110 18.79 3.28 22.31
N ILE A 111 18.03 4.26 22.84
CA ILE A 111 18.15 4.69 24.24
C ILE A 111 17.92 3.53 25.21
N PHE A 112 16.88 2.71 24.91
CA PHE A 112 16.51 1.57 25.77
C PHE A 112 17.42 0.36 25.57
N GLN A 113 18.01 0.18 24.39
CA GLN A 113 18.89 -0.95 24.06
C GLN A 113 20.35 -0.71 24.43
N SER A 114 20.80 0.55 24.50
CA SER A 114 22.19 0.88 24.81
C SER A 114 22.54 0.56 26.25
N THR A 115 23.69 -0.10 26.46
CA THR A 115 24.25 -0.38 27.80
C THR A 115 25.14 0.76 28.32
N SER A 116 25.66 1.62 27.43
CA SER A 116 26.56 2.71 27.81
C SER A 116 25.81 4.03 28.01
N ALA A 117 26.20 4.80 29.02
CA ALA A 117 25.65 6.14 29.28
C ALA A 117 25.87 7.09 28.07
N LYS A 118 27.03 7.01 27.43
CA LYS A 118 27.34 7.80 26.23
C LYS A 118 26.38 7.44 25.06
N GLY A 119 26.13 6.14 24.84
CA GLY A 119 25.20 5.69 23.81
C GLY A 119 23.76 6.16 24.05
N LYS A 120 23.30 6.13 25.31
CA LYS A 120 21.98 6.67 25.68
C LYS A 120 21.88 8.16 25.43
N LEU A 121 22.92 8.91 25.84
CA LEU A 121 22.94 10.35 25.65
C LEU A 121 22.98 10.75 24.18
N THR A 122 23.83 10.12 23.37
CA THR A 122 23.93 10.45 21.93
C THR A 122 22.61 10.11 21.21
N SER A 123 22.00 8.97 21.50
CA SER A 123 20.70 8.59 20.92
C SER A 123 19.58 9.53 21.38
N GLY A 124 19.59 9.95 22.64
CA GLY A 124 18.63 10.91 23.19
C GLY A 124 18.76 12.29 22.54
N VAL A 125 19.96 12.81 22.41
CA VAL A 125 20.22 14.10 21.74
C VAL A 125 19.80 14.03 20.26
N LEU A 126 20.11 12.93 19.57
CA LEU A 126 19.72 12.74 18.18
C LEU A 126 18.19 12.71 18.02
N ALA A 127 17.50 11.89 18.81
CA ALA A 127 16.05 11.79 18.76
C ALA A 127 15.36 13.13 19.05
N THR A 128 15.78 13.80 20.15
CA THR A 128 15.22 15.10 20.54
C THR A 128 15.51 16.18 19.50
N GLY A 129 16.75 16.22 18.97
CA GLY A 129 17.14 17.19 17.94
C GLY A 129 16.32 17.04 16.65
N ILE A 130 16.12 15.80 16.19
CA ILE A 130 15.27 15.54 14.99
C ILE A 130 13.82 15.93 15.25
N LEU A 131 13.24 15.53 16.39
CA LEU A 131 11.86 15.87 16.72
C LEU A 131 11.67 17.38 16.85
N ALA A 132 12.59 18.09 17.50
CA ALA A 132 12.56 19.55 17.59
C ALA A 132 12.65 20.21 16.21
N PHE A 133 13.51 19.68 15.32
CA PHE A 133 13.61 20.17 13.94
C PHE A 133 12.33 19.93 13.15
N LEU A 134 11.70 18.77 13.28
CA LEU A 134 10.41 18.47 12.64
C LEU A 134 9.29 19.39 13.14
N VAL A 135 9.25 19.66 14.45
CA VAL A 135 8.32 20.63 15.04
C VAL A 135 8.57 22.03 14.50
N TYR A 136 9.83 22.47 14.42
CA TYR A 136 10.19 23.77 13.83
C TYR A 136 9.71 23.86 12.36
N ARG A 137 9.93 22.82 11.55
CA ARG A 137 9.43 22.74 10.18
C ARG A 137 7.90 22.80 10.11
N ALA A 138 7.20 22.16 11.07
CA ALA A 138 5.74 22.18 11.15
C ALA A 138 5.17 23.60 11.30
N PHE A 139 5.80 24.42 12.15
CA PHE A 139 5.44 25.85 12.26
C PHE A 139 5.74 26.63 10.98
N GLY A 140 6.80 26.29 10.26
CA GLY A 140 7.16 26.91 8.98
C GLY A 140 6.27 26.45 7.80
N ALA A 141 5.47 25.40 7.99
CA ALA A 141 4.57 24.89 6.95
C ALA A 141 3.23 25.63 6.87
N GLU A 142 2.94 26.52 7.84
CA GLU A 142 1.72 27.32 7.84
C GLU A 142 1.63 28.16 6.54
N GLY A 143 0.47 28.05 5.85
CA GLY A 143 0.25 28.71 4.57
C GLY A 143 0.88 28.06 3.34
N THR A 144 1.60 26.94 3.50
CA THR A 144 2.10 26.18 2.35
C THR A 144 1.00 25.31 1.73
N GLU A 145 1.04 25.16 0.41
CA GLU A 145 0.15 24.28 -0.35
C GLU A 145 0.99 23.31 -1.18
N LEU A 146 0.59 22.05 -1.21
CA LEU A 146 1.26 20.99 -1.96
C LEU A 146 0.25 20.18 -2.76
N ALA A 147 0.49 20.05 -4.07
CA ALA A 147 -0.28 19.11 -4.90
C ALA A 147 0.12 17.66 -4.56
N VAL A 148 -0.87 16.86 -4.21
CA VAL A 148 -0.71 15.46 -3.83
C VAL A 148 -1.17 14.57 -4.96
N SER A 149 -0.25 13.75 -5.48
CA SER A 149 -0.57 12.76 -6.52
C SER A 149 -0.81 11.38 -5.90
N ALA A 150 -1.69 10.57 -6.52
CA ALA A 150 -2.05 9.25 -6.01
C ALA A 150 -0.85 8.32 -5.71
N PRO A 151 0.20 8.25 -6.55
CA PRO A 151 1.35 7.37 -6.26
C PRO A 151 2.11 7.71 -4.97
N ILE A 152 2.01 8.94 -4.46
CA ILE A 152 2.74 9.36 -3.26
C ILE A 152 2.25 8.61 -2.01
N PHE A 153 0.99 8.14 -2.00
CA PHE A 153 0.46 7.37 -0.89
C PHE A 153 1.17 6.02 -0.70
N GLN A 154 1.74 5.45 -1.77
CA GLN A 154 2.47 4.18 -1.69
C GLN A 154 3.74 4.28 -0.82
N GLN A 155 4.27 5.49 -0.57
CA GLN A 155 5.41 5.70 0.32
C GLN A 155 5.11 5.34 1.78
N PHE A 156 3.83 5.38 2.20
CA PHE A 156 3.46 5.08 3.59
C PHE A 156 3.69 3.62 3.97
N ASN A 157 3.50 2.66 3.06
CA ASN A 157 3.78 1.26 3.39
C ASN A 157 5.28 1.03 3.74
N PRO A 158 6.29 1.31 2.89
CA PRO A 158 7.68 1.14 3.26
C PRO A 158 8.10 2.01 4.46
N PHE A 159 7.54 3.22 4.59
CA PHE A 159 7.76 4.05 5.77
C PHE A 159 7.31 3.33 7.05
N TYR A 160 6.08 2.84 7.10
CA TYR A 160 5.56 2.14 8.27
C TYR A 160 6.25 0.81 8.52
N VAL A 161 6.61 0.04 7.48
CA VAL A 161 7.38 -1.21 7.64
C VAL A 161 8.65 -0.93 8.42
N VAL A 162 9.42 0.09 8.01
CA VAL A 162 10.69 0.41 8.67
C VAL A 162 10.46 1.02 10.06
N ALA A 163 9.54 1.98 10.20
CA ALA A 163 9.27 2.67 11.47
C ALA A 163 8.68 1.73 12.54
N LEU A 164 7.80 0.79 12.17
CA LEU A 164 7.11 -0.10 13.10
C LEU A 164 7.89 -1.40 13.38
N THR A 165 8.91 -1.73 12.61
CA THR A 165 9.73 -2.93 12.86
C THR A 165 10.29 -2.97 14.30
N PRO A 166 10.96 -1.94 14.82
CA PRO A 166 11.46 -1.97 16.21
C PRO A 166 10.32 -2.03 17.24
N VAL A 167 9.16 -1.42 16.96
CA VAL A 167 7.96 -1.50 17.81
C VAL A 167 7.44 -2.93 17.85
N SER A 168 7.27 -3.57 16.71
CA SER A 168 6.84 -4.96 16.58
C SER A 168 7.80 -5.91 17.30
N MET A 169 9.11 -5.73 17.12
CA MET A 169 10.12 -6.52 17.81
C MET A 169 10.07 -6.33 19.34
N ALA A 170 9.84 -5.12 19.84
CA ALA A 170 9.71 -4.85 21.27
C ALA A 170 8.45 -5.51 21.85
N ILE A 171 7.32 -5.42 21.17
CA ILE A 171 6.06 -6.07 21.59
C ILE A 171 6.24 -7.59 21.67
N PHE A 172 6.67 -8.23 20.59
CA PHE A 172 6.82 -9.69 20.56
C PHE A 172 7.96 -10.18 21.44
N GLY A 173 9.05 -9.44 21.55
CA GLY A 173 10.14 -9.74 22.50
C GLY A 173 9.69 -9.68 23.96
N SER A 174 8.84 -8.73 24.33
CA SER A 174 8.24 -8.66 25.66
C SER A 174 7.28 -9.83 25.93
N LEU A 175 6.43 -10.17 24.94
CA LEU A 175 5.52 -11.32 25.03
C LEU A 175 6.29 -12.64 25.11
N ALA A 176 7.39 -12.79 24.37
CA ALA A 176 8.25 -13.96 24.43
C ALA A 176 8.89 -14.12 25.82
N LYS A 177 9.42 -13.03 26.40
CA LYS A 177 9.99 -13.04 27.77
C LYS A 177 8.96 -13.44 28.82
N SER A 178 7.68 -13.09 28.63
CA SER A 178 6.59 -13.46 29.54
C SER A 178 5.97 -14.82 29.25
N GLY A 179 6.46 -15.58 28.25
CA GLY A 179 5.91 -16.86 27.84
C GLY A 179 4.52 -16.78 27.18
N LYS A 180 4.08 -15.58 26.78
CA LYS A 180 2.76 -15.31 26.20
C LYS A 180 2.81 -15.03 24.68
N GLU A 181 3.96 -15.26 24.04
CA GLU A 181 4.09 -15.02 22.62
C GLU A 181 3.16 -15.95 21.81
N PRO A 182 2.29 -15.39 20.95
CA PRO A 182 1.44 -16.21 20.08
C PRO A 182 2.28 -17.07 19.12
N SER A 183 1.80 -18.28 18.82
CA SER A 183 2.41 -19.15 17.81
C SER A 183 2.41 -18.49 16.43
N ALA A 184 3.30 -18.91 15.53
CA ALA A 184 3.36 -18.35 14.17
C ALA A 184 2.02 -18.46 13.43
N PRO A 185 1.27 -19.58 13.46
CA PRO A 185 -0.08 -19.64 12.87
C PRO A 185 -1.07 -18.64 13.49
N ARG A 186 -0.98 -18.38 14.81
CA ARG A 186 -1.84 -17.37 15.46
C ARG A 186 -1.51 -15.95 14.98
N LYS A 187 -0.22 -15.62 14.83
CA LYS A 187 0.18 -14.31 14.32
C LYS A 187 -0.31 -14.11 12.87
N ILE A 188 -0.26 -15.16 12.04
CA ILE A 188 -0.82 -15.13 10.68
C ILE A 188 -2.34 -14.86 10.73
N ALA A 189 -3.09 -15.56 11.60
CA ALA A 189 -4.52 -15.35 11.75
C ALA A 189 -4.84 -13.92 12.24
N TYR A 190 -4.09 -13.40 13.21
CA TYR A 190 -4.23 -12.01 13.66
C TYR A 190 -3.90 -11.00 12.57
N GLY A 191 -2.87 -11.26 11.74
CA GLY A 191 -2.55 -10.41 10.59
C GLY A 191 -3.74 -10.26 9.64
N MET A 192 -4.48 -11.36 9.40
CA MET A 192 -5.68 -11.32 8.56
C MET A 192 -6.84 -10.53 9.21
N LEU A 193 -7.04 -10.65 10.53
CA LEU A 193 -8.02 -9.82 11.24
C LEU A 193 -7.66 -8.33 11.17
N VAL A 194 -6.39 -8.00 11.35
CA VAL A 194 -5.90 -6.62 11.27
C VAL A 194 -6.08 -6.08 9.84
N ALA A 195 -5.81 -6.89 8.80
CA ALA A 195 -6.06 -6.49 7.42
C ALA A 195 -7.55 -6.20 7.16
N ALA A 196 -8.45 -7.02 7.72
CA ALA A 196 -9.90 -6.76 7.65
C ALA A 196 -10.28 -5.41 8.27
N ILE A 197 -9.65 -5.02 9.40
CA ILE A 197 -9.84 -3.71 10.01
C ILE A 197 -9.36 -2.59 9.08
N GLY A 198 -8.22 -2.76 8.40
CA GLY A 198 -7.73 -1.78 7.41
C GLY A 198 -8.74 -1.52 6.31
N PHE A 199 -9.34 -2.56 5.73
CA PHE A 199 -10.40 -2.40 4.73
C PHE A 199 -11.72 -1.87 5.32
N ALA A 200 -12.02 -2.15 6.59
CA ALA A 200 -13.17 -1.56 7.26
C ALA A 200 -13.03 -0.04 7.41
N ILE A 201 -11.84 0.47 7.67
CA ILE A 201 -11.54 1.91 7.66
C ILE A 201 -11.86 2.51 6.26
N MET A 202 -11.46 1.83 5.19
CA MET A 202 -11.79 2.27 3.83
C MET A 202 -13.29 2.24 3.55
N ALA A 203 -14.00 1.21 4.02
CA ALA A 203 -15.45 1.13 3.87
C ALA A 203 -16.18 2.28 4.57
N VAL A 204 -15.71 2.67 5.75
CA VAL A 204 -16.23 3.84 6.49
C VAL A 204 -15.88 5.14 5.76
N GLY A 205 -14.61 5.31 5.32
CA GLY A 205 -14.14 6.49 4.59
C GLY A 205 -14.78 6.66 3.21
N SER A 206 -15.44 5.62 2.71
CA SER A 206 -16.15 5.64 1.43
C SER A 206 -17.64 5.97 1.55
N GLN A 207 -18.14 6.20 2.77
CA GLN A 207 -19.56 6.54 2.97
C GLN A 207 -19.86 7.93 2.40
N GLY A 208 -20.94 8.01 1.63
CA GLY A 208 -21.37 9.26 0.99
C GLY A 208 -20.59 9.65 -0.26
N LEU A 209 -19.60 8.84 -0.69
CA LEU A 209 -18.90 9.05 -1.95
C LEU A 209 -19.69 8.46 -3.13
N ASN A 210 -19.44 8.99 -4.31
CA ASN A 210 -20.00 8.49 -5.57
C ASN A 210 -19.58 7.03 -5.84
N THR A 211 -20.28 6.38 -6.74
CA THR A 211 -19.74 5.15 -7.36
C THR A 211 -18.52 5.51 -8.22
N PRO A 212 -17.56 4.59 -8.45
CA PRO A 212 -16.42 4.88 -9.31
C PRO A 212 -16.79 5.37 -10.71
N ASN A 213 -17.88 4.85 -11.31
CA ASN A 213 -18.35 5.31 -12.62
C ASN A 213 -18.90 6.73 -12.57
N ASP A 214 -19.74 7.07 -11.59
CA ASP A 214 -20.26 8.43 -11.43
C ASP A 214 -19.13 9.43 -11.14
N GLN A 215 -18.17 9.03 -10.32
CA GLN A 215 -17.00 9.84 -10.00
C GLN A 215 -16.11 10.08 -11.24
N ALA A 216 -15.83 9.03 -12.00
CA ALA A 216 -15.03 9.14 -13.22
C ALA A 216 -15.70 10.06 -14.25
N ARG A 217 -17.05 10.00 -14.37
CA ARG A 217 -17.83 10.92 -15.21
C ARG A 217 -17.74 12.36 -14.71
N ALA A 218 -17.90 12.58 -13.40
CA ALA A 218 -17.77 13.90 -12.79
C ALA A 218 -16.38 14.52 -13.02
N ILE A 219 -15.33 13.73 -12.83
CA ILE A 219 -13.94 14.14 -13.08
C ILE A 219 -13.76 14.49 -14.56
N ALA A 220 -14.33 13.70 -15.49
CA ALA A 220 -14.22 13.97 -16.93
C ALA A 220 -14.86 15.32 -17.29
N VAL A 221 -16.06 15.63 -16.76
CA VAL A 221 -16.75 16.90 -16.98
C VAL A 221 -15.91 18.07 -16.42
N ASN A 222 -15.48 17.99 -15.16
CA ASN A 222 -14.73 19.08 -14.51
C ASN A 222 -13.37 19.32 -15.18
N LYS A 223 -12.69 18.27 -15.61
CA LYS A 223 -11.40 18.38 -16.35
C LYS A 223 -11.58 18.96 -17.74
N ALA A 224 -12.64 18.59 -18.45
CA ALA A 224 -12.94 19.15 -19.76
C ALA A 224 -13.11 20.67 -19.70
N GLU A 225 -13.89 21.16 -18.74
CA GLU A 225 -14.08 22.61 -18.53
C GLU A 225 -12.78 23.31 -18.12
N THR A 226 -12.01 22.71 -17.22
CA THR A 226 -10.74 23.28 -16.77
C THR A 226 -9.75 23.40 -17.93
N ILE A 227 -9.57 22.32 -18.69
CA ILE A 227 -8.65 22.32 -19.85
C ILE A 227 -9.10 23.29 -20.94
N ALA A 228 -10.43 23.39 -21.17
CA ALA A 228 -10.96 24.39 -22.11
C ALA A 228 -10.65 25.81 -21.66
N LYS A 229 -10.77 26.12 -20.38
CA LYS A 229 -10.37 27.42 -19.79
C LYS A 229 -8.88 27.70 -19.96
N ASP A 230 -8.05 26.70 -19.66
CA ASP A 230 -6.59 26.83 -19.79
C ASP A 230 -6.18 27.07 -21.25
N MET A 231 -6.81 26.37 -22.19
CA MET A 231 -6.60 26.59 -23.64
C MET A 231 -7.02 27.99 -24.08
N ASN A 232 -8.19 28.45 -23.65
CA ASN A 232 -8.71 29.77 -24.02
C ASN A 232 -7.90 30.92 -23.40
N ASN A 233 -7.33 30.71 -22.20
CA ASN A 233 -6.55 31.71 -21.46
C ASN A 233 -5.04 31.61 -21.73
N ALA A 234 -4.58 30.73 -22.60
CA ALA A 234 -3.17 30.57 -22.91
C ALA A 234 -2.59 31.87 -23.53
N SER A 235 -1.67 32.49 -22.79
CA SER A 235 -1.06 33.78 -23.18
C SER A 235 0.16 33.64 -24.10
N ASP A 236 0.75 32.44 -24.14
CA ASP A 236 1.93 32.13 -24.95
C ASP A 236 1.90 30.67 -25.47
N ASP A 237 2.83 30.37 -26.37
CA ASP A 237 2.95 29.06 -27.02
C ASP A 237 3.32 27.95 -26.04
N ALA A 238 3.97 28.28 -24.93
CA ALA A 238 4.34 27.31 -23.90
C ALA A 238 3.11 26.91 -23.07
N ALA A 239 2.25 27.85 -22.69
CA ALA A 239 0.99 27.59 -22.00
C ALA A 239 0.02 26.78 -22.88
N LEU A 240 -0.07 27.13 -24.18
CA LEU A 240 -0.89 26.39 -25.13
C LEU A 240 -0.46 24.92 -25.23
N LYS A 241 0.83 24.65 -25.44
CA LYS A 241 1.38 23.30 -25.51
C LYS A 241 1.20 22.52 -24.20
N ALA A 242 1.25 23.20 -23.06
CA ALA A 242 0.99 22.57 -21.76
C ALA A 242 -0.47 22.11 -21.64
N ALA A 243 -1.42 22.95 -22.07
CA ALA A 243 -2.85 22.61 -22.06
C ALA A 243 -3.18 21.50 -23.07
N GLU A 244 -2.61 21.53 -24.29
CA GLU A 244 -2.74 20.46 -25.29
C GLU A 244 -2.22 19.12 -24.77
N LYS A 245 -1.06 19.13 -24.11
CA LYS A 245 -0.48 17.95 -23.47
C LYS A 245 -1.38 17.43 -22.36
N ALA A 246 -1.88 18.30 -21.49
CA ALA A 246 -2.81 17.93 -20.41
C ALA A 246 -4.07 17.28 -20.96
N LYS A 247 -4.63 17.80 -22.07
CA LYS A 247 -5.77 17.21 -22.78
C LYS A 247 -5.46 15.79 -23.25
N SER A 248 -4.38 15.62 -24.02
CA SER A 248 -3.98 14.32 -24.59
C SER A 248 -3.67 13.28 -23.50
N ASP A 249 -2.94 13.68 -22.45
CA ASP A 249 -2.57 12.81 -21.34
C ASP A 249 -3.81 12.36 -20.53
N PHE A 250 -4.84 13.20 -20.43
CA PHE A 250 -6.07 12.89 -19.74
C PHE A 250 -7.00 12.01 -20.59
N GLU A 251 -7.22 12.35 -21.85
CA GLU A 251 -8.02 11.54 -22.79
C GLU A 251 -7.53 10.09 -22.92
N GLY A 252 -6.20 9.90 -22.87
CA GLY A 252 -5.59 8.57 -22.92
C GLY A 252 -5.92 7.67 -21.72
N LYS A 253 -6.44 8.23 -20.63
CA LYS A 253 -6.81 7.51 -19.41
C LYS A 253 -8.31 7.19 -19.32
N LEU A 254 -9.14 7.82 -20.16
CA LEU A 254 -10.59 7.70 -20.10
C LEU A 254 -11.10 6.41 -20.75
N THR A 255 -12.19 5.88 -20.21
CA THR A 255 -13.01 4.89 -20.91
C THR A 255 -13.65 5.52 -22.15
N LYS A 256 -14.09 4.68 -23.09
CA LYS A 256 -14.71 5.19 -24.32
C LYS A 256 -15.91 6.11 -24.05
N GLU A 257 -16.76 5.73 -23.09
CA GLU A 257 -17.95 6.51 -22.70
C GLU A 257 -17.56 7.87 -22.08
N ASN A 258 -16.64 7.88 -21.12
CA ASN A 258 -16.17 9.11 -20.47
C ASN A 258 -15.38 9.99 -21.42
N LYS A 259 -14.75 9.42 -22.46
CA LYS A 259 -14.07 10.19 -23.51
C LYS A 259 -15.07 10.96 -24.38
N GLU A 260 -16.19 10.33 -24.77
CA GLU A 260 -17.26 11.04 -25.51
C GLU A 260 -17.83 12.21 -24.67
N VAL A 261 -18.10 11.98 -23.39
CA VAL A 261 -18.55 13.04 -22.47
C VAL A 261 -17.52 14.16 -22.36
N PHE A 262 -16.25 13.82 -22.17
CA PHE A 262 -15.16 14.78 -22.07
C PHE A 262 -15.04 15.64 -23.35
N GLU A 263 -15.02 15.00 -24.53
CA GLU A 263 -14.90 15.71 -25.81
C GLU A 263 -16.10 16.63 -26.05
N THR A 264 -17.30 16.19 -25.74
CA THR A 264 -18.53 17.00 -25.86
C THR A 264 -18.46 18.22 -24.95
N VAL A 265 -18.17 18.05 -23.69
CA VAL A 265 -18.05 19.16 -22.71
C VAL A 265 -16.92 20.10 -23.09
N TYR A 266 -15.75 19.57 -23.48
CA TYR A 266 -14.61 20.37 -23.91
C TYR A 266 -14.98 21.25 -25.12
N ASN A 267 -15.56 20.67 -26.18
CA ASN A 267 -15.93 21.40 -27.39
C ASN A 267 -17.03 22.45 -27.11
N ALA A 268 -18.04 22.11 -26.35
CA ALA A 268 -19.10 23.03 -25.97
C ALA A 268 -18.52 24.19 -25.11
N SER A 269 -17.60 23.91 -24.18
CA SER A 269 -16.94 24.95 -23.38
C SER A 269 -16.06 25.87 -24.23
N MET A 270 -15.36 25.35 -25.22
CA MET A 270 -14.58 26.17 -26.17
C MET A 270 -15.48 27.10 -26.99
N VAL A 271 -16.64 26.62 -27.46
CA VAL A 271 -17.61 27.46 -28.19
C VAL A 271 -18.16 28.58 -27.32
N THR A 272 -18.48 28.30 -26.05
CA THR A 272 -19.02 29.30 -25.12
C THR A 272 -18.02 30.38 -24.73
N MET A 273 -16.71 30.08 -24.78
CA MET A 273 -15.62 31.02 -24.46
C MET A 273 -15.07 31.77 -25.64
N SER A 274 -15.31 31.31 -26.87
CA SER A 274 -14.79 31.95 -28.09
C SER A 274 -15.53 33.24 -28.41
N ALA A 275 -14.78 34.32 -28.61
CA ALA A 275 -15.32 35.61 -29.00
C ALA A 275 -15.93 35.64 -30.44
N ASP A 276 -15.54 34.68 -31.29
CA ASP A 276 -15.98 34.56 -32.67
C ASP A 276 -17.23 33.67 -32.85
N SER A 277 -17.78 33.11 -31.75
CA SER A 277 -18.93 32.21 -31.81
C SER A 277 -20.24 32.97 -32.00
N ASP A 278 -21.09 32.50 -32.92
CA ASP A 278 -22.44 33.04 -33.12
C ASP A 278 -23.33 32.75 -31.87
N GLN A 279 -24.21 33.72 -31.54
CA GLN A 279 -25.15 33.57 -30.40
C GLN A 279 -25.98 32.26 -30.45
N ALA A 280 -26.36 31.81 -31.64
CA ALA A 280 -27.09 30.56 -31.80
C ALA A 280 -26.22 29.34 -31.43
N GLN A 281 -24.94 29.35 -31.81
CA GLN A 281 -23.99 28.30 -31.45
C GLN A 281 -23.71 28.27 -29.94
N VAL A 282 -23.55 29.44 -29.32
CA VAL A 282 -23.38 29.56 -27.87
C VAL A 282 -24.61 29.07 -27.10
N ALA A 283 -25.81 29.36 -27.60
CA ALA A 283 -27.05 28.89 -26.98
C ALA A 283 -27.17 27.34 -27.02
N VAL A 284 -26.80 26.72 -28.15
CA VAL A 284 -26.79 25.26 -28.30
C VAL A 284 -25.74 24.64 -27.38
N ALA A 285 -24.51 25.18 -27.36
CA ALA A 285 -23.44 24.69 -26.51
C ALA A 285 -23.78 24.78 -25.01
N ASN A 286 -24.41 25.89 -24.57
CA ASN A 286 -24.88 26.04 -23.19
C ASN A 286 -25.98 25.01 -22.86
N ALA A 287 -26.94 24.77 -23.75
CA ALA A 287 -27.96 23.76 -23.52
C ALA A 287 -27.39 22.34 -23.41
N GLU A 288 -26.36 22.02 -24.20
CA GLU A 288 -25.67 20.73 -24.14
C GLU A 288 -24.88 20.59 -22.82
N LEU A 289 -24.16 21.63 -22.40
CA LEU A 289 -23.45 21.65 -21.11
C LEU A 289 -24.43 21.46 -19.93
N GLU A 290 -25.52 22.18 -19.91
CA GLU A 290 -26.55 22.08 -18.87
C GLU A 290 -27.17 20.68 -18.83
N ALA A 291 -27.46 20.07 -19.98
CA ALA A 291 -28.00 18.72 -20.04
C ALA A 291 -27.00 17.66 -19.48
N ILE A 292 -25.73 17.76 -19.85
CA ILE A 292 -24.70 16.84 -19.35
C ILE A 292 -24.49 17.04 -17.85
N LYS A 293 -24.43 18.29 -17.37
CA LYS A 293 -24.28 18.58 -15.95
C LYS A 293 -25.47 18.11 -15.12
N ALA A 294 -26.67 18.27 -15.61
CA ALA A 294 -27.88 17.79 -14.93
C ALA A 294 -27.89 16.25 -14.77
N ASP A 295 -27.29 15.52 -15.71
CA ASP A 295 -27.15 14.07 -15.67
C ASP A 295 -25.87 13.56 -14.98
N THR A 296 -25.00 14.47 -14.53
CA THR A 296 -23.73 14.15 -13.90
C THR A 296 -23.77 14.54 -12.42
N LYS A 297 -23.43 13.58 -11.52
CA LYS A 297 -23.31 13.87 -10.11
C LYS A 297 -22.12 14.81 -9.86
N GLU A 298 -22.20 15.58 -8.79
CA GLU A 298 -21.05 16.36 -8.34
C GLU A 298 -19.89 15.46 -7.92
N GLU A 299 -18.67 15.91 -8.14
CA GLU A 299 -17.47 15.23 -7.72
C GLU A 299 -17.39 15.19 -6.18
N THR A 300 -17.17 13.99 -5.64
CA THR A 300 -17.03 13.80 -4.20
C THR A 300 -15.60 13.47 -3.84
N ARG A 301 -15.04 14.12 -2.82
CA ARG A 301 -13.70 13.84 -2.30
C ARG A 301 -13.69 13.72 -0.79
N THR A 302 -12.70 12.99 -0.28
CA THR A 302 -12.53 12.73 1.15
C THR A 302 -11.09 13.01 1.59
N SER A 303 -10.90 13.00 2.91
CA SER A 303 -9.61 13.28 3.52
C SER A 303 -8.55 12.19 3.20
N PRO A 304 -7.28 12.57 2.95
CA PRO A 304 -6.18 11.64 2.75
C PRO A 304 -5.88 10.76 3.98
N TYR A 305 -6.32 11.16 5.16
CA TYR A 305 -6.09 10.42 6.39
C TYR A 305 -6.72 9.01 6.38
N TRP A 306 -7.81 8.78 5.66
CA TRP A 306 -8.39 7.44 5.51
C TRP A 306 -7.39 6.47 4.88
N LEU A 307 -6.70 6.90 3.84
CA LEU A 307 -5.64 6.11 3.20
C LEU A 307 -4.43 5.95 4.12
N ILE A 308 -3.95 7.03 4.74
CA ILE A 308 -2.79 7.02 5.63
C ILE A 308 -2.99 6.02 6.77
N PHE A 309 -4.16 6.04 7.45
CA PHE A 309 -4.49 5.07 8.50
C PHE A 309 -4.67 3.66 7.96
N THR A 310 -5.24 3.49 6.78
CA THR A 310 -5.37 2.18 6.15
C THR A 310 -3.99 1.58 5.86
N TYR A 311 -3.06 2.35 5.29
CA TYR A 311 -1.68 1.89 5.11
C TYR A 311 -1.00 1.51 6.43
N LEU A 312 -1.22 2.28 7.50
CA LEU A 312 -0.72 1.95 8.84
C LEU A 312 -1.22 0.57 9.31
N ILE A 313 -2.52 0.34 9.24
CA ILE A 313 -3.13 -0.92 9.71
C ILE A 313 -2.74 -2.10 8.81
N LEU A 314 -2.73 -1.93 7.50
CA LEU A 314 -2.29 -2.97 6.56
C LEU A 314 -0.82 -3.32 6.76
N THR A 315 0.04 -2.34 7.05
CA THR A 315 1.45 -2.61 7.38
C THR A 315 1.59 -3.39 8.69
N PHE A 316 0.76 -3.09 9.69
CA PHE A 316 0.72 -3.91 10.92
C PHE A 316 0.33 -5.37 10.61
N ALA A 317 -0.65 -5.57 9.73
CA ALA A 317 -1.04 -6.90 9.26
C ALA A 317 0.13 -7.62 8.57
N GLU A 318 0.86 -6.91 7.72
CA GLU A 318 2.04 -7.42 7.02
C GLU A 318 3.15 -7.85 8.00
N LEU A 319 3.48 -7.01 8.99
CA LEU A 319 4.49 -7.33 10.01
C LEU A 319 4.13 -8.55 10.87
N LEU A 320 2.83 -8.81 11.05
CA LEU A 320 2.35 -10.00 11.72
C LEU A 320 2.47 -11.26 10.86
N LEU A 321 2.27 -11.14 9.55
CA LEU A 321 2.15 -12.29 8.65
C LEU A 321 3.48 -12.63 7.96
N SER A 322 4.12 -11.66 7.34
CA SER A 322 5.23 -11.90 6.43
C SER A 322 6.44 -12.57 7.09
N PRO A 323 7.01 -12.06 8.21
CA PRO A 323 8.14 -12.72 8.87
C PRO A 323 7.74 -14.05 9.49
N MET A 324 6.52 -14.14 10.02
CA MET A 324 6.03 -15.35 10.68
C MET A 324 5.74 -16.48 9.71
N GLY A 325 5.26 -16.15 8.51
CA GLY A 325 5.01 -17.14 7.46
C GLY A 325 6.29 -17.82 7.00
N ILE A 326 7.31 -17.05 6.67
CA ILE A 326 8.63 -17.59 6.28
C ILE A 326 9.24 -18.43 7.42
N SER A 327 9.17 -17.92 8.67
CA SER A 327 9.64 -18.65 9.85
C SER A 327 8.88 -19.97 10.06
N PHE A 328 7.54 -19.95 9.89
CA PHE A 328 6.71 -21.15 10.01
C PHE A 328 7.10 -22.20 8.96
N VAL A 329 7.21 -21.81 7.69
CA VAL A 329 7.63 -22.70 6.61
C VAL A 329 9.01 -23.30 6.91
N SER A 330 9.97 -22.45 7.31
CA SER A 330 11.34 -22.92 7.63
C SER A 330 11.41 -23.93 8.78
N LYS A 331 10.50 -23.82 9.78
CA LYS A 331 10.46 -24.71 10.95
C LYS A 331 9.68 -26.01 10.69
N VAL A 332 8.59 -25.91 9.92
CA VAL A 332 7.65 -27.04 9.74
C VAL A 332 8.06 -27.91 8.55
N ALA A 333 8.69 -27.32 7.52
CA ALA A 333 9.06 -28.06 6.31
C ALA A 333 9.94 -29.28 6.61
N PRO A 334 9.60 -30.45 6.04
CA PRO A 334 10.47 -31.61 6.13
C PRO A 334 11.88 -31.28 5.62
N PRO A 335 12.97 -31.74 6.27
CA PRO A 335 14.34 -31.36 5.94
C PRO A 335 14.69 -31.51 4.46
N LYS A 336 14.30 -32.65 3.85
CA LYS A 336 14.54 -32.93 2.42
C LYS A 336 13.73 -32.05 1.46
N LEU A 337 12.62 -31.48 1.90
CA LEU A 337 11.70 -30.69 1.08
C LEU A 337 11.70 -29.20 1.46
N LYS A 338 12.61 -28.75 2.33
CA LYS A 338 12.64 -27.40 2.87
C LYS A 338 12.71 -26.34 1.73
N GLY A 339 13.59 -26.51 0.77
CA GLY A 339 13.70 -25.63 -0.38
C GLY A 339 12.41 -25.58 -1.22
N LEU A 340 11.79 -26.76 -1.47
CA LEU A 340 10.54 -26.86 -2.21
C LEU A 340 9.40 -26.13 -1.48
N MET A 341 9.28 -26.31 -0.16
CA MET A 341 8.25 -25.64 0.64
C MET A 341 8.47 -24.12 0.73
N MET A 342 9.72 -23.67 0.82
CA MET A 342 10.05 -22.25 0.71
C MET A 342 9.67 -21.68 -0.67
N GLY A 343 9.94 -22.42 -1.75
CA GLY A 343 9.45 -22.09 -3.09
C GLY A 343 7.92 -22.02 -3.15
N GLY A 344 7.22 -22.96 -2.50
CA GLY A 344 5.76 -22.97 -2.38
C GLY A 344 5.19 -21.70 -1.74
N TRP A 345 5.85 -21.15 -0.72
CA TRP A 345 5.48 -19.86 -0.13
C TRP A 345 5.53 -18.73 -1.16
N PHE A 346 6.60 -18.65 -1.96
CA PHE A 346 6.72 -17.62 -3.01
C PHE A 346 5.72 -17.83 -4.14
N VAL A 347 5.41 -19.09 -4.50
CA VAL A 347 4.33 -19.40 -5.47
C VAL A 347 2.98 -18.92 -4.95
N ALA A 348 2.67 -19.15 -3.67
CA ALA A 348 1.43 -18.64 -3.06
C ALA A 348 1.37 -17.12 -3.10
N THR A 349 2.47 -16.44 -2.79
CA THR A 349 2.58 -14.97 -2.92
C THR A 349 2.36 -14.51 -4.35
N ALA A 350 2.98 -15.17 -5.33
CA ALA A 350 2.83 -14.84 -6.75
C ALA A 350 1.39 -15.00 -7.25
N ILE A 351 0.71 -16.08 -6.84
CA ILE A 351 -0.72 -16.29 -7.16
C ILE A 351 -1.56 -15.17 -6.52
N GLY A 352 -1.30 -14.81 -5.26
CA GLY A 352 -1.97 -13.69 -4.61
C GLY A 352 -1.80 -12.38 -5.38
N ASN A 353 -0.58 -12.07 -5.83
CA ASN A 353 -0.28 -10.89 -6.63
C ASN A 353 -1.01 -10.90 -7.98
N MET A 354 -1.13 -12.05 -8.62
CA MET A 354 -1.89 -12.18 -9.87
C MET A 354 -3.39 -11.92 -9.64
N LEU A 355 -3.93 -12.34 -8.50
CA LEU A 355 -5.33 -12.13 -8.14
C LEU A 355 -5.66 -10.68 -7.73
N VAL A 356 -4.66 -9.81 -7.56
CA VAL A 356 -4.87 -8.36 -7.32
C VAL A 356 -5.76 -7.73 -8.39
N ALA A 357 -5.67 -8.21 -9.65
CA ALA A 357 -6.52 -7.77 -10.75
C ALA A 357 -8.04 -7.86 -10.45
N VAL A 358 -8.46 -8.76 -9.56
CA VAL A 358 -9.87 -8.86 -9.12
C VAL A 358 -10.37 -7.54 -8.56
N GLY A 359 -9.54 -6.80 -7.80
CA GLY A 359 -9.89 -5.47 -7.30
C GLY A 359 -10.20 -4.48 -8.41
N GLY A 360 -9.40 -4.49 -9.49
CA GLY A 360 -9.65 -3.66 -10.66
C GLY A 360 -10.96 -3.98 -11.37
N PHE A 361 -11.31 -5.26 -11.51
CA PHE A 361 -12.60 -5.67 -12.09
C PHE A 361 -13.79 -5.26 -11.21
N LEU A 362 -13.63 -5.29 -9.89
CA LEU A 362 -14.68 -4.89 -8.95
C LEU A 362 -14.86 -3.37 -8.93
N TRP A 363 -13.82 -2.59 -9.22
CA TRP A 363 -13.80 -1.14 -9.05
C TRP A 363 -14.91 -0.42 -9.83
N ALA A 364 -15.10 -0.77 -11.09
CA ALA A 364 -16.12 -0.14 -11.93
C ALA A 364 -17.50 -0.83 -11.87
N GLY A 365 -17.56 -2.07 -11.33
CA GLY A 365 -18.77 -2.91 -11.42
C GLY A 365 -19.72 -2.85 -10.24
N ILE A 366 -19.25 -2.41 -9.06
CA ILE A 366 -20.04 -2.43 -7.81
C ILE A 366 -19.85 -1.13 -7.01
N PRO A 367 -20.79 -0.80 -6.10
CA PRO A 367 -20.64 0.35 -5.22
C PRO A 367 -19.33 0.31 -4.41
N LEU A 368 -18.72 1.47 -4.19
CA LEU A 368 -17.38 1.60 -3.61
C LEU A 368 -17.23 0.87 -2.25
N TRP A 369 -18.20 1.01 -1.35
CA TRP A 369 -18.19 0.31 -0.06
C TRP A 369 -18.20 -1.22 -0.21
N SER A 370 -18.82 -1.74 -1.28
CA SER A 370 -18.90 -3.18 -1.57
C SER A 370 -17.55 -3.74 -2.00
N VAL A 371 -16.73 -2.95 -2.71
CA VAL A 371 -15.35 -3.34 -3.04
C VAL A 371 -14.58 -3.67 -1.76
N TRP A 372 -14.66 -2.79 -0.77
CA TRP A 372 -13.99 -3.02 0.52
C TRP A 372 -14.61 -4.18 1.29
N ALA A 373 -15.94 -4.34 1.24
CA ALA A 373 -16.63 -5.46 1.90
C ALA A 373 -16.18 -6.82 1.37
N VAL A 374 -15.85 -6.94 0.08
CA VAL A 374 -15.26 -8.18 -0.48
C VAL A 374 -13.92 -8.48 0.19
N PHE A 375 -13.01 -7.50 0.29
CA PHE A 375 -11.70 -7.71 0.93
C PHE A 375 -11.82 -7.98 2.42
N ILE A 376 -12.72 -7.28 3.13
CA ILE A 376 -13.04 -7.58 4.54
C ILE A 376 -13.46 -9.04 4.68
N SER A 377 -14.42 -9.48 3.86
CA SER A 377 -14.96 -10.84 3.92
C SER A 377 -13.88 -11.89 3.64
N LEU A 378 -13.03 -11.68 2.64
CA LEU A 378 -11.92 -12.57 2.33
C LEU A 378 -10.91 -12.69 3.48
N CYS A 379 -10.54 -11.55 4.09
CA CYS A 379 -9.65 -11.54 5.24
C CYS A 379 -10.28 -12.23 6.46
N LEU A 380 -11.57 -12.00 6.75
CA LEU A 380 -12.27 -12.62 7.87
C LEU A 380 -12.44 -14.13 7.66
N LEU A 381 -12.81 -14.58 6.46
CA LEU A 381 -12.92 -16.01 6.12
C LEU A 381 -11.56 -16.71 6.24
N SER A 382 -10.49 -16.04 5.79
CA SER A 382 -9.12 -16.53 5.91
C SER A 382 -8.70 -16.65 7.38
N ALA A 383 -8.99 -15.65 8.20
CA ALA A 383 -8.73 -15.69 9.64
C ALA A 383 -9.52 -16.81 10.33
N LEU A 384 -10.81 -16.93 10.03
CA LEU A 384 -11.67 -17.98 10.55
C LEU A 384 -11.14 -19.38 10.21
N PHE A 385 -10.77 -19.60 8.95
CA PHE A 385 -10.15 -20.85 8.52
C PHE A 385 -8.87 -21.17 9.32
N MET A 386 -7.99 -20.18 9.51
CA MET A 386 -6.78 -20.35 10.31
C MET A 386 -7.10 -20.72 11.76
N PHE A 387 -8.12 -20.10 12.37
CA PHE A 387 -8.54 -20.43 13.74
C PHE A 387 -9.13 -21.84 13.86
N ILE A 388 -9.94 -22.27 12.90
CA ILE A 388 -10.49 -23.64 12.86
C ILE A 388 -9.34 -24.67 12.77
N MET A 389 -8.32 -24.38 11.93
CA MET A 389 -7.18 -25.28 11.72
C MET A 389 -6.09 -25.15 12.79
N MET A 390 -6.22 -24.23 13.75
CA MET A 390 -5.16 -23.84 14.69
C MET A 390 -4.55 -25.03 15.42
N LYS A 391 -5.38 -25.91 16.00
CA LYS A 391 -4.90 -27.10 16.72
C LYS A 391 -4.01 -27.99 15.86
N ARG A 392 -4.39 -28.18 14.58
CA ARG A 392 -3.63 -28.97 13.61
C ARG A 392 -2.33 -28.29 13.22
N LEU A 393 -2.35 -26.98 13.01
CA LEU A 393 -1.16 -26.21 12.65
C LEU A 393 -0.16 -26.12 13.79
N GLU A 394 -0.62 -25.98 15.03
CA GLU A 394 0.26 -25.96 16.21
C GLU A 394 0.84 -27.34 16.55
N SER A 395 0.14 -28.45 16.25
CA SER A 395 0.66 -29.81 16.49
C SER A 395 1.88 -30.14 15.67
N VAL A 396 2.04 -29.57 14.48
CA VAL A 396 3.22 -29.79 13.61
C VAL A 396 4.41 -28.89 13.95
N THR A 397 4.25 -27.93 14.84
CA THR A 397 5.32 -27.03 15.32
C THR A 397 5.98 -27.51 16.61
N LYS A 398 5.34 -28.43 17.31
CA LYS A 398 5.88 -29.12 18.50
C LYS A 398 6.75 -30.28 18.09
#